data_38a42817e6e390c7751e0788c73ceb76
#
_entry.id   38a42817e6e390c7751e0788c73ceb76
#
_cell.length_a   1.000
_cell.length_b   1.000
_cell.length_c   1.000
_cell.angle_alpha   90.00
_cell.angle_beta   90.00
_cell.angle_gamma   90.00
#
_symmetry.space_group_name_H-M   'P 1'
#
loop_
_entity.id
_entity.type
_entity.pdbx_description
1 polymer ?
#
loop_
_entity_poly.entity_id
_entity_poly.type
_entity_poly.pdbx_seq_one_letter_code
_entity_poly.pdbx_strand_id
1 'polypeptide(L)'
;MNPDNPPSIQMIADKVGLSKATVSRVLRNIPGHKAETREKIIKAAEELGYTSHPIMSAVMSSVRFKKTSEYSPIIAEIHCQPWGRKRAWNMEILREHIHKQAVQLGYRIEEFHWFDPEMKPQRLMQIIRARGIRGVILEHFMASNMELDVDISDLAVVSIGGGLRFPRLHRIEVNYFGGLLTAFKQLRSLGYKRLGVALPRFFETMSEFKREGALHIAHQDMDPSDRIPIFHMEDDEPFVGFEAWLKKYKPDCILGVGRSLETQLAELGYSFPKDIGFVHLGWHPGYEELAGVNPNWGTIGETAVNQVVEQLNRNVCGVPEHPLRILIDGSWVEGPSVRLPESITVTESKK
;
A
#
# COMPACT_ATOMS: atom_id res chain seq x y z
N MET A 1 -31.58 -1.15 -35.62
CA MET A 1 -31.57 -0.61 -34.27
C MET A 1 -31.61 0.90 -34.36
N ASN A 2 -32.51 1.54 -33.66
CA ASN A 2 -32.68 2.99 -33.76
C ASN A 2 -31.54 3.63 -32.91
N PRO A 3 -30.64 4.44 -33.48
CA PRO A 3 -29.49 5.01 -32.75
C PRO A 3 -29.88 5.97 -31.60
N ASP A 4 -31.15 6.36 -31.53
CA ASP A 4 -31.62 7.35 -30.54
C ASP A 4 -32.13 6.76 -29.22
N ASN A 5 -32.11 5.44 -29.02
CA ASN A 5 -32.60 4.83 -27.78
C ASN A 5 -31.57 3.80 -27.23
N PRO A 6 -30.63 4.21 -26.35
CA PRO A 6 -29.66 3.30 -25.81
C PRO A 6 -30.32 2.17 -25.00
N PRO A 7 -29.78 0.96 -25.01
CA PRO A 7 -30.34 -0.18 -24.31
C PRO A 7 -30.50 0.10 -22.81
N SER A 8 -31.69 -0.24 -22.27
CA SER A 8 -32.04 0.05 -20.88
C SER A 8 -32.28 -1.23 -20.07
N ILE A 9 -32.16 -1.13 -18.74
CA ILE A 9 -32.52 -2.24 -17.83
C ILE A 9 -33.96 -2.70 -18.03
N GLN A 10 -34.87 -1.80 -18.46
CA GLN A 10 -36.24 -2.15 -18.75
C GLN A 10 -36.32 -3.10 -19.98
N MET A 11 -35.60 -2.80 -21.05
CA MET A 11 -35.53 -3.65 -22.24
C MET A 11 -35.01 -5.05 -21.95
N ILE A 12 -34.02 -5.15 -21.06
CA ILE A 12 -33.51 -6.46 -20.59
C ILE A 12 -34.60 -7.17 -19.79
N ALA A 13 -35.28 -6.49 -18.87
CA ALA A 13 -36.35 -7.03 -18.04
C ALA A 13 -37.49 -7.59 -18.90
N ASP A 14 -37.93 -6.83 -19.90
CA ASP A 14 -38.97 -7.23 -20.84
C ASP A 14 -38.56 -8.46 -21.68
N LYS A 15 -37.27 -8.49 -22.13
CA LYS A 15 -36.71 -9.60 -22.91
C LYS A 15 -36.63 -10.91 -22.13
N VAL A 16 -36.26 -10.84 -20.85
CA VAL A 16 -36.11 -12.04 -20.02
C VAL A 16 -37.35 -12.43 -19.23
N GLY A 17 -38.41 -11.58 -19.25
CA GLY A 17 -39.66 -11.80 -18.52
C GLY A 17 -39.49 -11.69 -16.99
N LEU A 18 -38.60 -10.82 -16.52
CA LEU A 18 -38.31 -10.62 -15.11
C LEU A 18 -38.52 -9.17 -14.69
N SER A 19 -38.66 -8.93 -13.39
CA SER A 19 -38.78 -7.56 -12.88
C SER A 19 -37.51 -6.75 -13.11
N LYS A 20 -37.67 -5.45 -13.38
CA LYS A 20 -36.55 -4.49 -13.47
C LYS A 20 -35.65 -4.53 -12.23
N ALA A 21 -36.22 -4.77 -11.05
CA ALA A 21 -35.47 -4.92 -9.80
C ALA A 21 -34.59 -6.16 -9.81
N THR A 22 -35.07 -7.28 -10.29
CA THR A 22 -34.32 -8.54 -10.45
C THR A 22 -33.15 -8.37 -11.40
N VAL A 23 -33.42 -7.83 -12.60
CA VAL A 23 -32.39 -7.55 -13.61
C VAL A 23 -31.33 -6.60 -13.06
N SER A 24 -31.74 -5.50 -12.42
CA SER A 24 -30.86 -4.53 -11.83
C SER A 24 -29.96 -5.13 -10.70
N ARG A 25 -30.50 -6.07 -9.91
CA ARG A 25 -29.72 -6.77 -8.86
C ARG A 25 -28.70 -7.70 -9.47
N VAL A 26 -29.07 -8.48 -10.47
CA VAL A 26 -28.17 -9.41 -11.16
C VAL A 26 -27.04 -8.67 -11.88
N LEU A 27 -27.36 -7.63 -12.65
CA LEU A 27 -26.36 -6.82 -13.35
C LEU A 27 -25.37 -6.10 -12.38
N ARG A 28 -25.78 -5.88 -11.14
CA ARG A 28 -24.95 -5.33 -10.06
C ARG A 28 -24.28 -6.39 -9.21
N ASN A 29 -24.30 -7.63 -9.63
CA ASN A 29 -23.68 -8.76 -8.94
C ASN A 29 -24.19 -9.00 -7.50
N ILE A 30 -25.45 -8.61 -7.19
CA ILE A 30 -26.02 -8.82 -5.85
C ILE A 30 -26.39 -10.30 -5.72
N PRO A 31 -25.91 -11.00 -4.67
CA PRO A 31 -26.24 -12.41 -4.43
C PRO A 31 -27.74 -12.60 -4.15
N GLY A 32 -28.21 -13.85 -4.27
CA GLY A 32 -29.60 -14.22 -3.99
C GLY A 32 -30.42 -14.62 -5.21
N HIS A 33 -29.79 -14.81 -6.38
CA HIS A 33 -30.42 -15.32 -7.59
C HIS A 33 -29.76 -16.61 -8.07
N LYS A 34 -30.56 -17.53 -8.62
CA LYS A 34 -30.07 -18.80 -9.18
C LYS A 34 -29.10 -18.54 -10.34
N ALA A 35 -28.09 -19.41 -10.51
CA ALA A 35 -27.11 -19.29 -11.59
C ALA A 35 -27.73 -19.19 -12.97
N GLU A 36 -28.74 -20.01 -13.26
CA GLU A 36 -29.51 -19.99 -14.52
C GLU A 36 -30.19 -18.63 -14.80
N THR A 37 -30.78 -18.02 -13.78
CA THR A 37 -31.43 -16.69 -13.90
C THR A 37 -30.36 -15.61 -14.19
N ARG A 38 -29.18 -15.73 -13.57
CA ARG A 38 -28.08 -14.81 -13.77
C ARG A 38 -27.54 -14.91 -15.20
N GLU A 39 -27.29 -16.11 -15.68
CA GLU A 39 -26.78 -16.36 -17.03
C GLU A 39 -27.75 -15.85 -18.09
N LYS A 40 -29.06 -16.09 -17.92
CA LYS A 40 -30.10 -15.58 -18.79
C LYS A 40 -30.11 -14.06 -18.90
N ILE A 41 -29.94 -13.35 -17.79
CA ILE A 41 -29.90 -11.88 -17.76
C ILE A 41 -28.64 -11.33 -18.41
N ILE A 42 -27.47 -11.93 -18.12
CA ILE A 42 -26.18 -11.51 -18.70
C ILE A 42 -26.23 -11.67 -20.23
N LYS A 43 -26.65 -12.83 -20.72
CA LYS A 43 -26.78 -13.08 -22.15
C LYS A 43 -27.70 -12.10 -22.83
N ALA A 44 -28.87 -11.79 -22.23
CA ALA A 44 -29.79 -10.82 -22.76
C ALA A 44 -29.22 -9.38 -22.78
N ALA A 45 -28.39 -9.02 -21.79
CA ALA A 45 -27.70 -7.73 -21.75
C ALA A 45 -26.64 -7.62 -22.86
N GLU A 46 -25.85 -8.66 -23.08
CA GLU A 46 -24.85 -8.74 -24.17
C GLU A 46 -25.54 -8.65 -25.56
N GLU A 47 -26.61 -9.42 -25.78
CA GLU A 47 -27.37 -9.41 -27.04
C GLU A 47 -28.03 -8.05 -27.36
N LEU A 48 -28.38 -7.28 -26.34
CA LEU A 48 -28.90 -5.91 -26.47
C LEU A 48 -27.79 -4.84 -26.53
N GLY A 49 -26.53 -5.22 -26.36
CA GLY A 49 -25.40 -4.27 -26.28
C GLY A 49 -25.50 -3.34 -25.07
N TYR A 50 -26.11 -3.81 -23.97
CA TYR A 50 -26.24 -3.02 -22.76
C TYR A 50 -24.88 -2.93 -22.05
N THR A 51 -24.34 -1.73 -22.01
CA THR A 51 -23.18 -1.39 -21.16
C THR A 51 -23.65 -0.52 -20.00
N SER A 52 -23.31 -0.89 -18.77
CA SER A 52 -23.60 -0.02 -17.63
C SER A 52 -22.82 1.28 -17.79
N HIS A 53 -23.52 2.41 -17.89
CA HIS A 53 -22.85 3.70 -18.06
C HIS A 53 -22.13 4.05 -16.75
N PRO A 54 -20.78 4.20 -16.72
CA PRO A 54 -20.02 4.41 -15.48
C PRO A 54 -20.50 5.63 -14.68
N ILE A 55 -20.81 6.74 -15.39
CA ILE A 55 -21.35 7.96 -14.79
C ILE A 55 -22.73 7.73 -14.16
N MET A 56 -23.61 6.96 -14.81
CA MET A 56 -24.92 6.64 -14.25
C MET A 56 -24.84 5.73 -13.03
N SER A 57 -23.89 4.80 -13.00
CA SER A 57 -23.62 3.97 -11.83
C SER A 57 -23.12 4.81 -10.65
N ALA A 58 -22.21 5.75 -10.88
CA ALA A 58 -21.71 6.69 -9.88
C ALA A 58 -22.81 7.64 -9.39
N VAL A 59 -23.62 8.23 -10.29
CA VAL A 59 -24.75 9.10 -9.94
C VAL A 59 -25.82 8.35 -9.17
N MET A 60 -26.19 7.12 -9.59
CA MET A 60 -27.17 6.30 -8.87
C MET A 60 -26.64 5.79 -7.52
N SER A 61 -25.35 5.63 -7.38
CA SER A 61 -24.71 5.41 -6.08
C SER A 61 -24.87 6.65 -5.19
N SER A 62 -24.51 7.83 -5.67
CA SER A 62 -24.60 9.09 -4.92
C SER A 62 -26.06 9.50 -4.58
N VAL A 63 -27.01 9.25 -5.47
CA VAL A 63 -28.44 9.52 -5.23
C VAL A 63 -29.03 8.59 -4.16
N ARG A 64 -28.59 7.33 -4.11
CA ARG A 64 -29.00 6.42 -3.02
C ARG A 64 -28.46 6.84 -1.67
N PHE A 65 -27.25 7.37 -1.63
CA PHE A 65 -26.66 7.93 -0.42
C PHE A 65 -27.31 9.26 0.01
N LYS A 66 -27.79 10.08 -0.93
CA LYS A 66 -28.51 11.33 -0.60
C LYS A 66 -29.93 11.13 -0.05
N LYS A 67 -30.57 9.98 -0.27
CA LYS A 67 -31.93 9.71 0.25
C LYS A 67 -32.01 9.34 1.73
N THR A 68 -30.87 9.11 2.39
CA THR A 68 -30.77 8.93 3.85
C THR A 68 -29.89 10.04 4.40
N SER A 69 -30.50 11.19 4.66
CA SER A 69 -29.85 12.49 4.83
C SER A 69 -29.00 12.70 6.11
N GLU A 70 -28.57 11.67 6.80
CA GLU A 70 -27.67 11.77 7.98
C GLU A 70 -26.56 10.70 8.03
N TYR A 71 -26.49 9.77 7.08
CA TYR A 71 -25.54 8.65 7.12
C TYR A 71 -24.60 8.66 5.92
N SER A 72 -23.38 9.23 6.09
CA SER A 72 -22.28 8.90 5.19
C SER A 72 -21.92 7.42 5.38
N PRO A 73 -21.76 6.64 4.29
CA PRO A 73 -21.35 5.26 4.40
C PRO A 73 -19.97 5.16 5.06
N ILE A 74 -19.75 4.06 5.79
CA ILE A 74 -18.55 3.86 6.59
C ILE A 74 -17.65 2.85 5.90
N ILE A 75 -16.33 3.11 5.91
CA ILE A 75 -15.27 2.15 5.65
C ILE A 75 -14.58 1.87 6.98
N ALA A 76 -14.40 0.59 7.30
CA ALA A 76 -13.61 0.18 8.46
C ALA A 76 -12.13 0.25 8.14
N GLU A 77 -11.34 0.95 8.94
CA GLU A 77 -9.90 0.90 8.98
C GLU A 77 -9.48 0.00 10.15
N ILE A 78 -8.80 -1.10 9.86
CA ILE A 78 -8.41 -2.08 10.87
C ILE A 78 -6.91 -2.01 11.07
N HIS A 79 -6.50 -1.57 12.26
CA HIS A 79 -5.11 -1.53 12.68
C HIS A 79 -4.60 -2.93 12.99
N CYS A 80 -3.56 -3.36 12.28
CA CYS A 80 -3.01 -4.70 12.36
C CYS A 80 -1.63 -4.73 13.06
N GLN A 81 -1.38 -3.77 13.94
CA GLN A 81 -0.20 -3.73 14.82
C GLN A 81 -0.51 -4.32 16.20
N PRO A 82 0.49 -4.81 16.93
CA PRO A 82 0.30 -5.29 18.30
C PRO A 82 -0.38 -4.22 19.18
N TRP A 83 -1.33 -4.65 20.02
CA TRP A 83 -2.07 -3.78 20.92
C TRP A 83 -1.15 -2.98 21.86
N GLY A 84 -1.49 -1.72 22.09
CA GLY A 84 -0.73 -0.83 22.97
C GLY A 84 0.61 -0.33 22.41
N ARG A 85 1.01 -0.76 21.24
CA ARG A 85 2.20 -0.23 20.57
C ARG A 85 1.93 1.18 20.05
N LYS A 86 2.85 2.11 20.33
CA LYS A 86 2.78 3.45 19.76
C LYS A 86 2.81 3.35 18.23
N ARG A 87 1.88 4.05 17.57
CA ARG A 87 1.81 4.10 16.11
C ARG A 87 3.11 4.67 15.54
N ALA A 88 3.64 4.04 14.52
CA ALA A 88 4.80 4.55 13.80
C ALA A 88 4.40 5.76 12.95
N TRP A 89 5.31 6.70 12.72
CA TRP A 89 5.08 7.93 11.94
C TRP A 89 4.45 7.67 10.55
N ASN A 90 4.87 6.62 9.88
CA ASN A 90 4.33 6.24 8.58
C ASN A 90 2.86 5.82 8.64
N MET A 91 2.42 5.24 9.76
CA MET A 91 1.02 4.90 9.98
C MET A 91 0.17 6.14 10.25
N GLU A 92 0.72 7.18 10.88
CA GLU A 92 0.02 8.46 11.04
C GLU A 92 -0.22 9.16 9.70
N ILE A 93 0.80 9.23 8.83
CA ILE A 93 0.65 9.77 7.47
C ILE A 93 -0.36 8.94 6.66
N LEU A 94 -0.25 7.63 6.71
CA LEU A 94 -1.16 6.71 6.03
C LEU A 94 -2.62 7.00 6.44
N ARG A 95 -2.88 7.04 7.75
CA ARG A 95 -4.19 7.30 8.33
C ARG A 95 -4.75 8.66 7.91
N GLU A 96 -3.96 9.72 8.02
CA GLU A 96 -4.40 11.06 7.62
C GLU A 96 -4.92 11.06 6.18
N HIS A 97 -4.18 10.43 5.26
CA HIS A 97 -4.54 10.35 3.86
C HIS A 97 -5.72 9.42 3.58
N ILE A 98 -5.86 8.30 4.31
CA ILE A 98 -7.05 7.43 4.27
C ILE A 98 -8.28 8.24 4.64
N HIS A 99 -8.24 8.96 5.78
CA HIS A 99 -9.37 9.75 6.25
C HIS A 99 -9.73 10.88 5.29
N LYS A 100 -8.74 11.64 4.80
CA LYS A 100 -8.93 12.71 3.84
C LYS A 100 -9.56 12.21 2.55
N GLN A 101 -9.05 11.12 1.98
CA GLN A 101 -9.55 10.55 0.74
C GLN A 101 -10.97 9.96 0.91
N ALA A 102 -11.25 9.31 2.02
CA ALA A 102 -12.58 8.81 2.33
C ALA A 102 -13.61 9.94 2.36
N VAL A 103 -13.30 11.04 3.05
CA VAL A 103 -14.18 12.23 3.11
C VAL A 103 -14.41 12.82 1.72
N GLN A 104 -13.39 12.92 0.88
CA GLN A 104 -13.52 13.42 -0.50
C GLN A 104 -14.48 12.55 -1.33
N LEU A 105 -14.51 11.25 -1.08
CA LEU A 105 -15.39 10.30 -1.76
C LEU A 105 -16.75 10.12 -1.07
N GLY A 106 -17.03 10.89 0.00
CA GLY A 106 -18.30 10.87 0.72
C GLY A 106 -18.44 9.75 1.75
N TYR A 107 -17.34 9.14 2.17
CA TYR A 107 -17.28 8.10 3.19
C TYR A 107 -16.75 8.66 4.52
N ARG A 108 -17.06 7.96 5.62
CA ARG A 108 -16.40 8.14 6.91
C ARG A 108 -15.55 6.92 7.22
N ILE A 109 -14.49 7.13 7.96
CA ILE A 109 -13.67 6.03 8.50
C ILE A 109 -14.10 5.74 9.93
N GLU A 110 -14.19 4.46 10.25
CA GLU A 110 -14.30 3.97 11.62
C GLU A 110 -13.13 3.03 11.88
N GLU A 111 -12.38 3.33 12.95
CA GLU A 111 -11.16 2.62 13.30
C GLU A 111 -11.43 1.43 14.21
N PHE A 112 -10.76 0.32 13.94
CA PHE A 112 -10.80 -0.92 14.71
C PHE A 112 -9.39 -1.47 14.90
N HIS A 113 -9.24 -2.42 15.83
CA HIS A 113 -7.97 -3.09 16.07
C HIS A 113 -8.11 -4.61 15.91
N TRP A 114 -7.21 -5.20 15.11
CA TRP A 114 -7.21 -6.64 14.90
C TRP A 114 -6.78 -7.42 16.15
N PHE A 115 -5.81 -6.87 16.89
CA PHE A 115 -5.22 -7.48 18.08
C PHE A 115 -5.75 -6.87 19.39
N ASP A 116 -7.01 -6.41 19.40
CA ASP A 116 -7.66 -5.98 20.63
C ASP A 116 -7.79 -7.17 21.60
N PRO A 117 -7.21 -7.10 22.81
CA PRO A 117 -7.25 -8.20 23.77
C PRO A 117 -8.65 -8.55 24.28
N GLU A 118 -9.57 -7.58 24.19
CA GLU A 118 -10.97 -7.75 24.64
C GLU A 118 -11.90 -8.18 23.50
N MET A 119 -11.39 -8.24 22.25
CA MET A 119 -12.21 -8.49 21.07
C MET A 119 -11.58 -9.51 20.12
N LYS A 120 -12.20 -10.68 20.01
CA LYS A 120 -11.77 -11.68 19.00
C LYS A 120 -12.09 -11.19 17.58
N PRO A 121 -11.28 -11.53 16.56
CA PRO A 121 -11.49 -11.14 15.18
C PRO A 121 -12.88 -11.50 14.62
N GLN A 122 -13.43 -12.66 15.00
CA GLN A 122 -14.78 -13.06 14.58
C GLN A 122 -15.85 -12.13 15.14
N ARG A 123 -15.70 -11.65 16.39
CA ARG A 123 -16.60 -10.67 16.99
C ARG A 123 -16.48 -9.30 16.31
N LEU A 124 -15.26 -8.90 15.98
CA LEU A 124 -15.01 -7.67 15.22
C LEU A 124 -15.77 -7.70 13.88
N MET A 125 -15.70 -8.80 13.13
CA MET A 125 -16.45 -8.94 11.87
C MET A 125 -17.97 -8.88 12.06
N GLN A 126 -18.50 -9.43 13.17
CA GLN A 126 -19.92 -9.30 13.50
C GLN A 126 -20.32 -7.84 13.76
N ILE A 127 -19.50 -7.07 14.46
CA ILE A 127 -19.74 -5.64 14.74
C ILE A 127 -19.73 -4.84 13.42
N ILE A 128 -18.74 -5.07 12.56
CA ILE A 128 -18.64 -4.43 11.25
C ILE A 128 -19.91 -4.66 10.44
N ARG A 129 -20.40 -5.91 10.38
CA ARG A 129 -21.67 -6.24 9.69
C ARG A 129 -22.88 -5.62 10.33
N ALA A 130 -22.99 -5.66 11.67
CA ALA A 130 -24.12 -5.08 12.40
C ALA A 130 -24.25 -3.56 12.20
N ARG A 131 -23.12 -2.87 11.94
CA ARG A 131 -23.07 -1.45 11.61
C ARG A 131 -23.30 -1.16 10.10
N GLY A 132 -23.55 -2.19 9.30
CA GLY A 132 -23.76 -2.05 7.85
C GLY A 132 -22.51 -1.67 7.06
N ILE A 133 -21.33 -1.81 7.66
CA ILE A 133 -20.05 -1.53 7.01
C ILE A 133 -19.75 -2.66 6.02
N ARG A 134 -19.43 -2.29 4.78
CA ARG A 134 -19.13 -3.23 3.71
C ARG A 134 -17.74 -3.07 3.11
N GLY A 135 -17.08 -1.94 3.36
CA GLY A 135 -15.71 -1.68 2.94
C GLY A 135 -14.74 -1.80 4.10
N VAL A 136 -13.61 -2.48 3.91
CA VAL A 136 -12.60 -2.73 4.93
C VAL A 136 -11.21 -2.49 4.36
N ILE A 137 -10.42 -1.70 5.07
CA ILE A 137 -8.98 -1.54 4.83
C ILE A 137 -8.24 -2.22 5.98
N LEU A 138 -7.46 -3.24 5.67
CA LEU A 138 -6.54 -3.86 6.61
C LEU A 138 -5.20 -3.17 6.48
N GLU A 139 -4.77 -2.53 7.56
CA GLU A 139 -3.43 -1.97 7.60
C GLU A 139 -2.35 -3.06 7.57
N HIS A 140 -1.14 -2.61 7.51
CA HIS A 140 0.05 -3.43 7.51
C HIS A 140 0.18 -4.31 8.77
N PHE A 141 0.21 -5.62 8.59
CA PHE A 141 0.47 -6.56 9.67
C PHE A 141 1.95 -6.54 10.05
N MET A 142 2.22 -6.25 11.33
CA MET A 142 3.58 -6.32 11.91
C MET A 142 3.96 -7.75 12.31
N ALA A 143 3.55 -8.73 11.50
CA ALA A 143 3.90 -10.14 11.64
C ALA A 143 4.02 -10.76 10.25
N SER A 144 5.01 -11.62 10.05
CA SER A 144 5.14 -12.38 8.80
C SER A 144 4.17 -13.57 8.79
N ASN A 145 3.65 -13.89 7.60
CA ASN A 145 2.80 -15.07 7.38
C ASN A 145 1.46 -15.10 8.14
N MET A 146 0.84 -13.93 8.36
CA MET A 146 -0.49 -13.87 8.96
C MET A 146 -1.54 -14.51 8.07
N GLU A 147 -2.47 -15.22 8.71
CA GLU A 147 -3.65 -15.80 8.10
C GLU A 147 -4.90 -15.22 8.77
N LEU A 148 -5.89 -14.83 7.97
CA LEU A 148 -7.17 -14.36 8.50
C LEU A 148 -8.15 -15.52 8.52
N ASP A 149 -8.49 -15.99 9.71
CA ASP A 149 -9.53 -17.00 9.94
C ASP A 149 -10.87 -16.31 10.27
N VAL A 150 -11.38 -15.56 9.30
CA VAL A 150 -12.68 -14.87 9.38
C VAL A 150 -13.38 -14.87 8.02
N ASP A 151 -14.69 -14.95 8.05
CA ASP A 151 -15.49 -14.82 6.82
C ASP A 151 -15.53 -13.35 6.36
N ILE A 152 -15.13 -13.11 5.10
CA ILE A 152 -15.15 -11.81 4.43
C ILE A 152 -15.98 -11.83 3.13
N SER A 153 -16.77 -12.85 2.92
CA SER A 153 -17.48 -13.10 1.65
C SER A 153 -18.41 -11.98 1.19
N ASP A 154 -18.92 -11.18 2.12
CA ASP A 154 -19.83 -10.06 1.90
C ASP A 154 -19.16 -8.68 2.00
N LEU A 155 -17.85 -8.64 2.21
CA LEU A 155 -17.06 -7.42 2.42
C LEU A 155 -16.13 -7.14 1.22
N ALA A 156 -16.01 -5.87 0.86
CA ALA A 156 -14.97 -5.36 -0.04
C ALA A 156 -13.72 -5.10 0.81
N VAL A 157 -12.68 -5.91 0.65
CA VAL A 157 -11.49 -5.87 1.52
C VAL A 157 -10.24 -5.59 0.71
N VAL A 158 -9.42 -4.66 1.22
CA VAL A 158 -8.10 -4.34 0.68
C VAL A 158 -7.08 -4.43 1.80
N SER A 159 -5.88 -4.92 1.52
CA SER A 159 -4.77 -4.92 2.46
C SER A 159 -3.68 -3.94 2.05
N ILE A 160 -3.00 -3.34 3.05
CA ILE A 160 -1.85 -2.48 2.84
C ILE A 160 -0.59 -3.19 3.32
N GLY A 161 0.47 -3.11 2.52
CA GLY A 161 1.78 -3.68 2.85
C GLY A 161 1.82 -5.20 2.91
N GLY A 162 2.91 -5.73 3.47
CA GLY A 162 3.14 -7.16 3.64
C GLY A 162 2.56 -7.74 4.91
N GLY A 163 2.96 -8.98 5.22
CA GLY A 163 2.59 -9.69 6.45
C GLY A 163 1.38 -10.59 6.31
N LEU A 164 0.33 -10.21 5.59
CA LEU A 164 -0.81 -11.07 5.32
C LEU A 164 -0.48 -12.07 4.20
N ARG A 165 -0.55 -13.37 4.52
CA ARG A 165 -0.32 -14.48 3.59
C ARG A 165 -1.63 -14.97 2.95
N PHE A 166 -2.65 -15.21 3.77
CA PHE A 166 -3.96 -15.70 3.36
C PHE A 166 -5.09 -15.00 4.12
N PRO A 167 -6.23 -14.74 3.45
CA PRO A 167 -6.46 -14.89 2.01
C PRO A 167 -5.64 -13.89 1.18
N ARG A 168 -5.46 -14.18 -0.11
CA ARG A 168 -4.84 -13.23 -1.02
C ARG A 168 -5.86 -12.17 -1.43
N LEU A 169 -5.66 -10.94 -0.95
CA LEU A 169 -6.51 -9.77 -1.21
C LEU A 169 -5.86 -8.86 -2.25
N HIS A 170 -6.62 -7.91 -2.79
CA HIS A 170 -6.04 -6.75 -3.45
C HIS A 170 -5.15 -6.03 -2.44
N ARG A 171 -3.93 -5.70 -2.85
CA ARG A 171 -2.90 -5.17 -1.94
C ARG A 171 -2.23 -3.95 -2.52
N ILE A 172 -2.11 -2.91 -1.70
CA ILE A 172 -1.34 -1.71 -2.01
C ILE A 172 -0.03 -1.78 -1.22
N GLU A 173 1.10 -1.64 -1.90
CA GLU A 173 2.42 -1.79 -1.31
C GLU A 173 3.39 -0.70 -1.77
N VAL A 174 4.42 -0.45 -0.97
CA VAL A 174 5.60 0.30 -1.40
C VAL A 174 6.35 -0.52 -2.46
N ASN A 175 6.76 0.11 -3.54
CA ASN A 175 7.70 -0.49 -4.50
C ASN A 175 9.13 -0.48 -3.92
N TYR A 176 9.39 -1.38 -2.97
CA TYR A 176 10.70 -1.51 -2.32
C TYR A 176 11.82 -1.85 -3.30
N PHE A 177 11.51 -2.64 -4.34
CA PHE A 177 12.46 -2.99 -5.40
C PHE A 177 12.87 -1.75 -6.19
N GLY A 178 11.91 -1.00 -6.73
CA GLY A 178 12.17 0.22 -7.49
C GLY A 178 12.81 1.32 -6.64
N GLY A 179 12.41 1.44 -5.37
CA GLY A 179 12.98 2.42 -4.43
C GLY A 179 14.47 2.20 -4.20
N LEU A 180 14.93 0.94 -4.01
CA LEU A 180 16.35 0.65 -3.85
C LEU A 180 17.13 0.94 -5.14
N LEU A 181 16.63 0.54 -6.30
CA LEU A 181 17.28 0.83 -7.58
C LEU A 181 17.37 2.33 -7.85
N THR A 182 16.35 3.11 -7.50
CA THR A 182 16.37 4.57 -7.58
C THR A 182 17.48 5.15 -6.71
N ALA A 183 17.60 4.72 -5.45
CA ALA A 183 18.66 5.16 -4.56
C ALA A 183 20.05 4.82 -5.11
N PHE A 184 20.26 3.60 -5.62
CA PHE A 184 21.52 3.18 -6.23
C PHE A 184 21.88 4.06 -7.44
N LYS A 185 20.92 4.33 -8.33
CA LYS A 185 21.14 5.18 -9.50
C LYS A 185 21.55 6.60 -9.09
N GLN A 186 20.86 7.19 -8.11
CA GLN A 186 21.17 8.54 -7.62
C GLN A 186 22.57 8.58 -6.97
N LEU A 187 22.88 7.64 -6.08
CA LEU A 187 24.19 7.61 -5.41
C LEU A 187 25.34 7.41 -6.39
N ARG A 188 25.18 6.57 -7.38
CA ARG A 188 26.19 6.39 -8.43
C ARG A 188 26.41 7.67 -9.25
N SER A 189 25.36 8.45 -9.54
CA SER A 189 25.49 9.76 -10.19
C SER A 189 26.21 10.80 -9.32
N LEU A 190 26.19 10.62 -8.00
CA LEU A 190 26.94 11.43 -7.02
C LEU A 190 28.38 10.90 -6.78
N GLY A 191 28.83 9.90 -7.54
CA GLY A 191 30.17 9.37 -7.49
C GLY A 191 30.44 8.31 -6.43
N TYR A 192 29.40 7.83 -5.73
CA TYR A 192 29.54 6.69 -4.80
C TYR A 192 29.72 5.39 -5.57
N LYS A 193 30.60 4.52 -5.07
CA LYS A 193 30.95 3.25 -5.72
C LYS A 193 30.58 2.04 -4.88
N ARG A 194 30.82 2.12 -3.59
CA ARG A 194 30.71 1.01 -2.64
C ARG A 194 29.49 1.18 -1.74
N LEU A 195 28.32 0.83 -2.27
CA LEU A 195 27.05 1.03 -1.61
C LEU A 195 26.73 -0.15 -0.69
N GLY A 196 26.71 0.10 0.62
CA GLY A 196 26.31 -0.88 1.63
C GLY A 196 24.80 -0.76 1.94
N VAL A 197 24.11 -1.88 2.06
CA VAL A 197 22.72 -1.93 2.49
C VAL A 197 22.63 -2.64 3.83
N ALA A 198 22.00 -1.99 4.83
CA ALA A 198 21.81 -2.53 6.17
C ALA A 198 20.33 -2.44 6.56
N LEU A 199 19.67 -3.59 6.75
CA LEU A 199 18.23 -3.66 6.96
C LEU A 199 17.85 -4.68 8.03
N PRO A 200 16.83 -4.39 8.86
CA PRO A 200 16.23 -5.39 9.71
C PRO A 200 15.69 -6.58 8.90
N ARG A 201 16.09 -7.78 9.29
CA ARG A 201 15.65 -9.03 8.62
C ARG A 201 14.13 -9.16 8.60
N PHE A 202 13.48 -8.72 9.66
CA PHE A 202 12.03 -8.69 9.75
C PHE A 202 11.40 -7.90 8.58
N PHE A 203 11.92 -6.71 8.25
CA PHE A 203 11.38 -5.91 7.13
C PHE A 203 11.63 -6.57 5.78
N GLU A 204 12.73 -7.29 5.61
CA GLU A 204 12.99 -8.02 4.37
C GLU A 204 12.03 -9.20 4.22
N THR A 205 11.78 -9.96 5.29
CA THR A 205 10.77 -11.03 5.26
C THR A 205 9.39 -10.50 4.91
N MET A 206 8.98 -9.37 5.51
CA MET A 206 7.68 -8.75 5.24
C MET A 206 7.57 -8.18 3.82
N SER A 207 8.67 -7.66 3.27
CA SER A 207 8.72 -7.18 1.89
C SER A 207 8.94 -8.28 0.86
N GLU A 208 8.92 -9.55 1.26
CA GLU A 208 9.20 -10.70 0.40
C GLU A 208 10.59 -10.58 -0.27
N PHE A 209 11.60 -10.09 0.46
CA PHE A 209 12.99 -9.90 0.02
C PHE A 209 13.16 -9.03 -1.25
N LYS A 210 12.25 -8.08 -1.46
CA LYS A 210 12.25 -7.22 -2.65
C LYS A 210 13.49 -6.34 -2.74
N ARG A 211 13.99 -5.82 -1.60
CA ARG A 211 15.22 -5.01 -1.60
C ARG A 211 16.45 -5.87 -1.84
N GLU A 212 16.51 -7.05 -1.27
CA GLU A 212 17.60 -8.00 -1.54
C GLU A 212 17.65 -8.42 -3.01
N GLY A 213 16.47 -8.69 -3.61
CA GLY A 213 16.35 -8.91 -5.05
C GLY A 213 16.82 -7.73 -5.89
N ALA A 214 16.47 -6.50 -5.50
CA ALA A 214 16.93 -5.28 -6.16
C ALA A 214 18.45 -5.09 -6.04
N LEU A 215 19.02 -5.36 -4.85
CA LEU A 215 20.47 -5.32 -4.63
C LEU A 215 21.19 -6.31 -5.55
N HIS A 216 20.67 -7.53 -5.67
CA HIS A 216 21.24 -8.54 -6.57
C HIS A 216 21.28 -8.05 -8.02
N ILE A 217 20.21 -7.44 -8.51
CA ILE A 217 20.16 -6.85 -9.85
C ILE A 217 21.14 -5.67 -9.98
N ALA A 218 21.16 -4.75 -9.00
CA ALA A 218 22.10 -3.63 -9.01
C ALA A 218 23.57 -4.06 -9.07
N HIS A 219 23.89 -5.19 -8.44
CA HIS A 219 25.24 -5.75 -8.45
C HIS A 219 25.67 -6.31 -9.83
N GLN A 220 24.75 -6.64 -10.74
CA GLN A 220 25.13 -7.19 -12.04
C GLN A 220 25.94 -6.21 -12.88
N ASP A 221 25.61 -4.91 -12.75
CA ASP A 221 26.28 -3.82 -13.49
C ASP A 221 27.43 -3.17 -12.69
N MET A 222 27.85 -3.79 -11.57
CA MET A 222 28.92 -3.29 -10.71
C MET A 222 30.19 -4.15 -10.81
N ASP A 223 31.37 -3.52 -10.66
CA ASP A 223 32.61 -4.26 -10.49
C ASP A 223 32.48 -5.23 -9.30
N PRO A 224 32.87 -6.50 -9.43
CA PRO A 224 32.81 -7.47 -8.35
C PRO A 224 33.47 -7.00 -7.04
N SER A 225 34.52 -6.18 -7.11
CA SER A 225 35.21 -5.61 -5.93
C SER A 225 34.37 -4.59 -5.16
N ASP A 226 33.38 -3.98 -5.81
CA ASP A 226 32.51 -2.97 -5.23
C ASP A 226 31.17 -3.55 -4.71
N ARG A 227 30.89 -4.83 -4.97
CA ARG A 227 29.69 -5.51 -4.53
C ARG A 227 29.76 -5.81 -3.04
N ILE A 228 28.84 -5.23 -2.28
CA ILE A 228 28.75 -5.40 -0.82
C ILE A 228 27.50 -6.23 -0.51
N PRO A 229 27.63 -7.39 0.19
CA PRO A 229 26.46 -8.14 0.61
C PRO A 229 25.69 -7.35 1.65
N ILE A 230 24.35 -7.54 1.64
CA ILE A 230 23.48 -6.90 2.62
C ILE A 230 23.89 -7.28 4.05
N PHE A 231 23.85 -6.31 4.95
CA PHE A 231 23.92 -6.55 6.37
C PHE A 231 22.51 -6.70 6.94
N HIS A 232 22.17 -7.88 7.41
CA HIS A 232 20.89 -8.12 8.07
C HIS A 232 21.01 -7.81 9.56
N MET A 233 20.20 -6.86 10.03
CA MET A 233 20.06 -6.57 11.45
C MET A 233 19.03 -7.55 12.03
N GLU A 234 19.45 -8.36 13.02
CA GLU A 234 18.56 -9.28 13.73
C GLU A 234 17.78 -8.52 14.81
N ASP A 235 16.59 -9.01 15.18
CA ASP A 235 15.64 -8.27 16.02
C ASP A 235 16.16 -8.01 17.43
N ASP A 236 16.86 -8.99 18.04
CA ASP A 236 17.34 -8.90 19.41
C ASP A 236 18.69 -8.16 19.54
N GLU A 237 19.57 -8.31 18.55
CA GLU A 237 20.92 -7.77 18.54
C GLU A 237 21.28 -7.16 17.16
N PRO A 238 20.67 -6.03 16.80
CA PRO A 238 20.69 -5.53 15.42
C PRO A 238 22.08 -5.18 14.88
N PHE A 239 23.05 -4.90 15.74
CA PHE A 239 24.39 -4.43 15.34
C PHE A 239 25.52 -5.40 15.61
N VAL A 240 25.22 -6.63 16.03
CA VAL A 240 26.25 -7.67 16.16
C VAL A 240 26.91 -7.94 14.81
N GLY A 241 28.23 -7.76 14.76
CA GLY A 241 29.03 -7.91 13.54
C GLY A 241 29.01 -6.72 12.58
N PHE A 242 28.24 -5.65 12.86
CA PHE A 242 28.14 -4.49 11.96
C PHE A 242 29.48 -3.77 11.76
N GLU A 243 30.24 -3.52 12.84
CA GLU A 243 31.56 -2.91 12.75
C GLU A 243 32.54 -3.77 11.94
N ALA A 244 32.52 -5.09 12.14
CA ALA A 244 33.35 -6.02 11.36
C ALA A 244 32.97 -6.00 9.87
N TRP A 245 31.66 -5.90 9.56
CA TRP A 245 31.17 -5.77 8.20
C TRP A 245 31.61 -4.44 7.55
N LEU A 246 31.52 -3.30 8.28
CA LEU A 246 32.04 -2.00 7.83
C LEU A 246 33.55 -2.06 7.52
N LYS A 247 34.33 -2.62 8.41
CA LYS A 247 35.81 -2.76 8.25
C LYS A 247 36.18 -3.64 7.08
N LYS A 248 35.42 -4.73 6.85
CA LYS A 248 35.66 -5.69 5.76
C LYS A 248 35.31 -5.11 4.41
N TYR A 249 34.10 -4.54 4.28
CA TYR A 249 33.57 -4.13 3.00
C TYR A 249 33.80 -2.66 2.66
N LYS A 250 34.14 -1.82 3.64
CA LYS A 250 34.46 -0.39 3.48
C LYS A 250 33.48 0.34 2.55
N PRO A 251 32.18 0.36 2.86
CA PRO A 251 31.22 1.12 2.07
C PRO A 251 31.56 2.62 2.09
N ASP A 252 31.30 3.32 0.99
CA ASP A 252 31.39 4.78 0.93
C ASP A 252 30.02 5.46 1.14
N CYS A 253 28.92 4.67 1.10
CA CYS A 253 27.58 5.09 1.48
C CYS A 253 26.81 3.91 2.07
N ILE A 254 26.01 4.16 3.10
CA ILE A 254 25.10 3.19 3.73
C ILE A 254 23.65 3.58 3.40
N LEU A 255 22.88 2.58 2.98
CA LEU A 255 21.45 2.69 2.80
C LEU A 255 20.75 1.84 3.86
N GLY A 256 19.81 2.41 4.60
CA GLY A 256 19.13 1.68 5.66
C GLY A 256 17.82 2.31 6.10
N VAL A 257 17.23 1.77 7.16
CA VAL A 257 15.99 2.28 7.76
C VAL A 257 16.17 2.45 9.28
N GLY A 258 15.55 3.49 9.81
CA GLY A 258 15.51 3.77 11.25
C GLY A 258 16.71 4.58 11.78
N ARG A 259 16.42 5.41 12.78
CA ARG A 259 17.44 6.27 13.44
C ARG A 259 18.48 5.48 14.23
N SER A 260 18.20 4.25 14.61
CA SER A 260 19.15 3.40 15.33
C SER A 260 20.41 3.11 14.49
N LEU A 261 20.27 2.94 13.18
CA LEU A 261 21.41 2.73 12.28
C LEU A 261 22.26 4.01 12.14
N GLU A 262 21.62 5.17 12.01
CA GLU A 262 22.28 6.48 12.01
C GLU A 262 23.07 6.71 13.31
N THR A 263 22.43 6.47 14.46
CA THR A 263 23.05 6.57 15.78
C THR A 263 24.25 5.62 15.92
N GLN A 264 24.10 4.37 15.49
CA GLN A 264 25.18 3.39 15.54
C GLN A 264 26.41 3.79 14.70
N LEU A 265 26.18 4.37 13.52
CA LEU A 265 27.27 4.89 12.69
C LEU A 265 27.96 6.08 13.36
N ALA A 266 27.21 6.99 13.98
CA ALA A 266 27.77 8.11 14.73
C ALA A 266 28.58 7.65 15.95
N GLU A 267 28.12 6.64 16.72
CA GLU A 267 28.85 6.03 17.84
C GLU A 267 30.13 5.35 17.38
N LEU A 268 30.18 4.81 16.16
CA LEU A 268 31.40 4.28 15.55
C LEU A 268 32.35 5.37 15.00
N GLY A 269 31.98 6.65 15.16
CA GLY A 269 32.81 7.80 14.78
C GLY A 269 32.64 8.26 13.33
N TYR A 270 31.64 7.78 12.60
CA TYR A 270 31.35 8.24 11.25
C TYR A 270 30.50 9.51 11.25
N SER A 271 30.87 10.49 10.44
CA SER A 271 30.08 11.71 10.16
C SER A 271 29.61 11.75 8.69
N PHE A 272 28.40 12.27 8.47
CA PHE A 272 27.79 12.36 7.14
C PHE A 272 27.93 13.77 6.58
N PRO A 273 28.21 13.95 5.31
CA PRO A 273 28.66 12.98 4.29
C PRO A 273 30.19 12.82 4.27
N LYS A 274 30.91 13.37 5.27
CA LYS A 274 32.38 13.53 5.27
C LYS A 274 33.11 12.19 5.23
N ASP A 275 32.76 11.28 6.14
CA ASP A 275 33.43 9.99 6.27
C ASP A 275 32.71 8.92 5.47
N ILE A 276 31.38 8.97 5.47
CA ILE A 276 30.51 8.04 4.77
C ILE A 276 29.19 8.74 4.39
N GLY A 277 28.57 8.39 3.25
CA GLY A 277 27.22 8.83 2.94
C GLY A 277 26.17 8.01 3.70
N PHE A 278 25.02 8.61 3.96
CA PHE A 278 23.88 7.89 4.54
C PHE A 278 22.58 8.21 3.81
N VAL A 279 21.79 7.17 3.51
CA VAL A 279 20.49 7.28 2.83
C VAL A 279 19.42 6.54 3.61
N HIS A 280 18.33 7.22 3.95
CA HIS A 280 17.20 6.62 4.64
C HIS A 280 16.18 6.06 3.64
N LEU A 281 16.00 4.72 3.59
CA LEU A 281 15.09 4.02 2.67
C LEU A 281 13.60 4.08 3.07
N GLY A 282 13.27 4.86 4.05
CA GLY A 282 11.91 5.15 4.52
C GLY A 282 11.80 6.61 4.91
N TRP A 283 12.36 7.50 4.08
CA TRP A 283 12.40 8.94 4.35
C TRP A 283 10.97 9.51 4.52
N HIS A 284 10.84 10.48 5.39
CA HIS A 284 9.60 11.23 5.61
C HIS A 284 9.92 12.64 6.12
N PRO A 285 8.97 13.58 6.07
CA PRO A 285 9.09 14.86 6.76
C PRO A 285 9.50 14.67 8.22
N GLY A 286 10.52 15.41 8.67
CA GLY A 286 11.22 15.21 9.94
C GLY A 286 12.57 14.49 9.82
N TYR A 287 13.00 14.16 8.58
CA TYR A 287 14.33 13.66 8.23
C TYR A 287 15.03 14.54 7.19
N GLU A 288 14.78 15.86 7.25
CA GLU A 288 15.33 16.83 6.29
C GLU A 288 16.87 16.87 6.31
N GLU A 289 17.49 16.42 7.41
CA GLU A 289 18.94 16.25 7.54
C GLU A 289 19.50 15.05 6.76
N LEU A 290 18.63 14.20 6.21
CA LEU A 290 19.01 12.99 5.50
C LEU A 290 18.53 13.00 4.05
N ALA A 291 19.36 12.52 3.14
CA ALA A 291 18.90 12.07 1.84
C ALA A 291 18.13 10.74 1.98
N GLY A 292 17.20 10.49 1.09
CA GLY A 292 16.44 9.27 1.23
C GLY A 292 15.50 8.94 0.08
N VAL A 293 14.76 7.86 0.27
CA VAL A 293 13.63 7.48 -0.57
C VAL A 293 12.36 7.60 0.24
N ASN A 294 11.49 8.53 -0.15
CA ASN A 294 10.15 8.66 0.42
C ASN A 294 9.23 7.59 -0.18
N PRO A 295 8.67 6.67 0.62
CA PRO A 295 7.77 5.63 0.13
C PRO A 295 6.40 6.11 -0.33
N ASN A 296 6.08 7.39 -0.15
CA ASN A 296 4.80 8.01 -0.50
C ASN A 296 3.59 7.37 0.22
N TRP A 297 3.70 7.24 1.55
CA TRP A 297 2.67 6.62 2.39
C TRP A 297 1.29 7.25 2.24
N GLY A 298 1.21 8.55 1.97
CA GLY A 298 -0.05 9.23 1.69
C GLY A 298 -0.75 8.66 0.46
N THR A 299 -0.02 8.50 -0.65
CA THR A 299 -0.55 7.92 -1.90
C THR A 299 -1.00 6.47 -1.70
N ILE A 300 -0.31 5.71 -0.84
CA ILE A 300 -0.73 4.34 -0.47
C ILE A 300 -2.11 4.37 0.20
N GLY A 301 -2.30 5.27 1.17
CA GLY A 301 -3.59 5.42 1.86
C GLY A 301 -4.73 5.82 0.93
N GLU A 302 -4.50 6.84 0.10
CA GLU A 302 -5.48 7.30 -0.91
C GLU A 302 -5.85 6.18 -1.89
N THR A 303 -4.85 5.41 -2.37
CA THR A 303 -5.06 4.29 -3.29
C THR A 303 -5.85 3.15 -2.64
N ALA A 304 -5.61 2.87 -1.35
CA ALA A 304 -6.37 1.86 -0.63
C ALA A 304 -7.86 2.22 -0.54
N VAL A 305 -8.18 3.48 -0.24
CA VAL A 305 -9.58 3.96 -0.22
C VAL A 305 -10.20 3.85 -1.62
N ASN A 306 -9.49 4.32 -2.66
CA ASN A 306 -9.98 4.23 -4.04
C ASN A 306 -10.30 2.79 -4.44
N GLN A 307 -9.43 1.84 -4.08
CA GLN A 307 -9.61 0.43 -4.40
C GLN A 307 -10.79 -0.20 -3.66
N VAL A 308 -11.02 0.15 -2.38
CA VAL A 308 -12.23 -0.29 -1.63
C VAL A 308 -13.48 0.29 -2.25
N VAL A 309 -13.48 1.59 -2.55
CA VAL A 309 -14.64 2.28 -3.15
C VAL A 309 -14.96 1.72 -4.54
N GLU A 310 -13.95 1.38 -5.34
CA GLU A 310 -14.17 0.71 -6.62
C GLU A 310 -14.88 -0.64 -6.44
N GLN A 311 -14.41 -1.49 -5.51
CA GLN A 311 -15.06 -2.76 -5.19
C GLN A 311 -16.52 -2.55 -4.74
N LEU A 312 -16.76 -1.58 -3.84
CA LEU A 312 -18.11 -1.25 -3.37
C LEU A 312 -19.03 -0.80 -4.51
N ASN A 313 -18.55 0.04 -5.42
CA ASN A 313 -19.31 0.52 -6.57
C ASN A 313 -19.65 -0.61 -7.54
N ARG A 314 -18.77 -1.56 -7.74
CA ARG A 314 -18.95 -2.75 -8.58
C ARG A 314 -19.70 -3.88 -7.86
N ASN A 315 -19.94 -3.72 -6.55
CA ASN A 315 -20.49 -4.76 -5.68
C ASN A 315 -19.67 -6.08 -5.72
N VAL A 316 -18.34 -5.94 -5.77
CA VAL A 316 -17.39 -7.05 -5.69
C VAL A 316 -16.99 -7.22 -4.23
N CYS A 317 -17.16 -8.43 -3.69
CA CYS A 317 -16.89 -8.76 -2.29
C CYS A 317 -16.17 -10.10 -2.20
N GLY A 318 -15.60 -10.34 -1.03
CA GLY A 318 -14.91 -11.59 -0.71
C GLY A 318 -13.48 -11.64 -1.22
N VAL A 319 -12.95 -12.86 -1.29
CA VAL A 319 -11.60 -13.11 -1.78
C VAL A 319 -11.61 -13.02 -3.32
N PRO A 320 -10.80 -12.14 -3.92
CA PRO A 320 -10.74 -12.03 -5.37
C PRO A 320 -10.11 -13.29 -5.99
N GLU A 321 -10.65 -13.74 -7.12
CA GLU A 321 -10.06 -14.84 -7.90
C GLU A 321 -8.65 -14.46 -8.39
N HIS A 322 -8.48 -13.22 -8.83
CA HIS A 322 -7.20 -12.66 -9.29
C HIS A 322 -6.84 -11.41 -8.47
N PRO A 323 -6.11 -11.59 -7.35
CA PRO A 323 -5.72 -10.47 -6.50
C PRO A 323 -4.72 -9.55 -7.21
N LEU A 324 -4.97 -8.24 -7.15
CA LEU A 324 -4.08 -7.21 -7.67
C LEU A 324 -3.00 -6.86 -6.63
N ARG A 325 -1.79 -6.59 -7.10
CA ARG A 325 -0.76 -5.88 -6.33
C ARG A 325 -0.50 -4.53 -6.97
N ILE A 326 -0.81 -3.46 -6.24
CA ILE A 326 -0.60 -2.09 -6.69
C ILE A 326 0.65 -1.58 -5.96
N LEU A 327 1.70 -1.32 -6.72
CA LEU A 327 2.97 -0.83 -6.20
C LEU A 327 3.02 0.69 -6.33
N ILE A 328 3.34 1.38 -5.25
CA ILE A 328 3.55 2.82 -5.23
C ILE A 328 5.05 3.08 -5.26
N ASP A 329 5.51 3.80 -6.27
CA ASP A 329 6.91 4.15 -6.41
C ASP A 329 7.34 5.15 -5.34
N GLY A 330 8.53 4.91 -4.79
CA GLY A 330 9.18 5.87 -3.92
C GLY A 330 9.83 7.01 -4.72
N SER A 331 9.90 8.19 -4.13
CA SER A 331 10.58 9.35 -4.70
C SER A 331 11.91 9.62 -3.99
N TRP A 332 12.96 9.94 -4.74
CA TRP A 332 14.22 10.38 -4.17
C TRP A 332 14.07 11.76 -3.53
N VAL A 333 14.68 11.92 -2.35
CA VAL A 333 14.76 13.18 -1.62
C VAL A 333 16.24 13.49 -1.39
N GLU A 334 16.64 14.67 -1.86
CA GLU A 334 17.99 15.18 -1.61
C GLU A 334 18.16 15.58 -0.14
N GLY A 335 19.36 15.42 0.38
CA GLY A 335 19.68 15.81 1.77
C GLY A 335 21.18 15.89 2.02
N PRO A 336 21.60 16.60 3.07
CA PRO A 336 23.02 16.87 3.36
C PRO A 336 23.80 15.62 3.82
N SER A 337 23.16 14.49 4.03
CA SER A 337 23.83 13.23 4.44
C SER A 337 24.58 12.52 3.29
N VAL A 338 24.47 13.05 2.06
CA VAL A 338 25.21 12.58 0.88
C VAL A 338 25.94 13.73 0.22
N ARG A 339 26.94 13.42 -0.61
CA ARG A 339 27.68 14.43 -1.40
C ARG A 339 26.73 15.17 -2.31
N LEU A 340 26.90 16.47 -2.43
CA LEU A 340 26.17 17.26 -3.42
C LEU A 340 26.79 17.05 -4.82
N PRO A 341 25.99 17.17 -5.90
CA PRO A 341 26.51 17.18 -7.28
C PRO A 341 27.54 18.31 -7.45
N GLU A 342 28.66 18.06 -8.13
CA GLU A 342 29.72 19.05 -8.34
C GLU A 342 29.24 20.35 -9.02
N SER A 343 28.10 20.33 -9.70
CA SER A 343 27.48 21.50 -10.37
C SER A 343 26.73 22.47 -9.43
N ILE A 344 26.59 22.17 -8.13
CA ILE A 344 25.90 23.02 -7.14
C ILE A 344 26.88 23.69 -6.17
N THR A 345 28.17 23.69 -6.45
CA THR A 345 29.08 24.55 -5.70
C THR A 345 28.79 26.01 -6.12
N VAL A 346 27.80 26.61 -5.46
CA VAL A 346 27.56 28.05 -5.53
C VAL A 346 28.85 28.72 -5.06
N THR A 347 29.58 29.29 -5.96
CA THR A 347 30.63 30.26 -5.67
C THR A 347 29.99 31.36 -4.86
N GLU A 348 30.08 31.33 -3.55
CA GLU A 348 29.94 32.54 -2.73
C GLU A 348 31.03 33.51 -3.17
N SER A 349 30.71 34.31 -4.18
CA SER A 349 31.52 35.46 -4.54
C SER A 349 31.43 36.47 -3.41
N LYS A 350 32.53 36.58 -2.69
CA LYS A 350 32.84 37.72 -1.83
C LYS A 350 32.41 39.04 -2.54
N LYS A 351 31.53 39.77 -1.91
CA LYS A 351 31.50 41.25 -1.93
C LYS A 351 31.20 41.74 -0.53
#